data_9c624619f9c598571cda094ec214d2f0
#
_entry.id   9c624619f9c598571cda094ec214d2f0
#
_cell.length_a   1.000
_cell.length_b   1.000
_cell.length_c   1.000
_cell.angle_alpha   90.00
_cell.angle_beta   90.00
_cell.angle_gamma   90.00
#
_symmetry.space_group_name_H-M   'P 1'
#
loop_
_entity.id
_entity.type
_entity.pdbx_description
1 polymer ?
#
loop_
_entity_poly.entity_id
_entity_poly.type
_entity_poly.pdbx_seq_one_letter_code
_entity_poly.pdbx_strand_id
1 'polypeptide(L)'
;QVMVDDIIGPQYEERSIGKAIVKAVFPLGKNYVAGSFVNEGKIVKGCHIKVNRDGVQVYEGILSSLKQFKQDVLEIEQDSECGIYIEEFDEWKEDDVISAFELIEKKKK
;
A
#
# COMPACT_ATOMS: atom_id res chain seq x y z
N GLN A 1 -7.26 24.84 19.12
CA GLN A 1 -7.13 24.24 19.36
C GLN A 1 -6.83 23.48 19.80
N VAL A 2 -6.79 23.37 19.93
CA VAL A 2 -6.58 22.57 20.33
C VAL A 2 -6.26 21.81 20.67
N MET A 3 -6.11 21.48 20.95
CA MET A 3 -5.87 20.75 21.25
C MET A 3 -5.56 19.96 21.69
N VAL A 4 -5.41 19.63 21.66
CA VAL A 4 -5.24 18.86 22.06
C VAL A 4 -4.73 18.09 22.39
N ASP A 5 -4.32 17.95 22.63
CA ASP A 5 -3.84 17.20 22.83
C ASP A 5 -3.34 16.50 23.59
N ASP A 6 -3.43 16.72 24.04
CA ASP A 6 -3.08 16.02 24.90
C ASP A 6 -3.17 14.74 24.78
N ILE A 7 -3.01 14.30 23.86
CA ILE A 7 -3.20 13.08 23.63
C ILE A 7 -2.38 12.21 24.37
N ILE A 8 -2.96 11.34 24.97
CA ILE A 8 -2.36 10.46 25.70
C ILE A 8 -2.28 9.21 25.02
N GLY A 9 -1.44 8.43 24.98
CA GLY A 9 -1.35 7.20 24.26
C GLY A 9 -0.23 7.25 23.30
N PRO A 10 0.07 6.12 22.63
CA PRO A 10 1.20 6.06 21.74
C PRO A 10 0.97 6.89 20.50
N GLN A 11 2.02 7.47 20.01
CA GLN A 11 2.01 8.19 18.76
C GLN A 11 2.76 7.41 17.74
N TYR A 12 2.31 7.53 16.50
CA TYR A 12 2.92 6.79 15.41
C TYR A 12 3.37 7.73 14.34
N GLU A 13 4.45 7.34 13.69
CA GLU A 13 5.00 8.10 12.59
C GLU A 13 4.91 7.24 11.34
N GLU A 14 4.42 7.80 10.25
CA GLU A 14 4.37 7.07 8.99
C GLU A 14 5.74 7.13 8.34
N ARG A 15 6.22 5.97 7.95
CA ARG A 15 7.48 5.88 7.27
C ARG A 15 7.26 5.24 5.92
N SER A 16 7.59 5.97 4.86
CA SER A 16 7.40 5.46 3.51
C SER A 16 8.33 4.28 3.25
N ILE A 17 7.77 3.19 2.75
CA ILE A 17 8.56 2.02 2.41
C ILE A 17 8.83 2.00 0.91
N GLY A 18 7.84 2.33 0.13
CA GLY A 18 8.00 2.32 -1.32
C GLY A 18 6.73 2.76 -2.01
N LYS A 19 6.79 2.75 -3.33
CA LYS A 19 5.67 3.13 -4.16
C LYS A 19 5.59 2.22 -5.37
N ALA A 20 4.38 2.00 -5.83
CA ALA A 20 4.15 1.23 -7.05
C ALA A 20 3.08 1.92 -7.86
N ILE A 21 3.09 1.67 -9.16
CA ILE A 21 2.12 2.26 -10.07
C ILE A 21 1.39 1.12 -10.75
N VAL A 22 0.07 1.21 -10.76
CA VAL A 22 -0.76 0.19 -11.38
C VAL A 22 -0.61 0.26 -12.89
N LYS A 23 -0.19 -0.85 -13.49
CA LYS A 23 -0.01 -0.92 -14.93
C LYS A 23 -1.15 -1.66 -15.62
N ALA A 24 -1.76 -2.62 -14.92
CA ALA A 24 -2.84 -3.39 -15.48
C ALA A 24 -3.69 -3.93 -14.34
N VAL A 25 -4.91 -4.33 -14.66
CA VAL A 25 -5.82 -4.88 -13.66
C VAL A 25 -6.31 -6.22 -14.19
N PHE A 26 -6.20 -7.25 -13.36
CA PHE A 26 -6.57 -8.60 -13.75
C PHE A 26 -7.65 -9.14 -12.84
N PRO A 27 -8.60 -9.88 -13.38
CA PRO A 27 -9.62 -10.50 -12.53
C PRO A 27 -9.03 -11.68 -11.76
N LEU A 28 -9.48 -11.83 -10.53
CA LEU A 28 -9.07 -12.94 -9.69
C LEU A 28 -10.30 -13.36 -8.91
N GLY A 29 -10.99 -14.38 -9.42
CA GLY A 29 -12.21 -14.79 -8.80
C GLY A 29 -13.24 -13.66 -8.82
N LYS A 30 -13.70 -13.27 -7.66
CA LYS A 30 -14.67 -12.18 -7.55
C LYS A 30 -14.02 -10.82 -7.42
N ASN A 31 -12.69 -10.78 -7.31
CA ASN A 31 -11.97 -9.56 -7.08
C ASN A 31 -10.99 -9.29 -8.20
N TYR A 32 -10.19 -8.26 -8.03
CA TYR A 32 -9.21 -7.87 -9.05
C TYR A 32 -7.86 -7.70 -8.40
N VAL A 33 -6.83 -8.01 -9.16
CA VAL A 33 -5.44 -7.84 -8.74
C VAL A 33 -4.85 -6.71 -9.54
N ALA A 34 -4.19 -5.79 -8.84
CA ALA A 34 -3.54 -4.67 -9.51
C ALA A 34 -2.13 -5.08 -9.89
N GLY A 35 -1.92 -5.30 -11.19
CA GLY A 35 -0.58 -5.55 -11.69
C GLY A 35 0.18 -4.25 -11.67
N SER A 36 1.16 -4.17 -10.78
CA SER A 36 1.84 -2.93 -10.49
C SER A 36 3.33 -3.05 -10.67
N PHE A 37 3.97 -1.93 -10.93
CA PHE A 37 5.41 -1.86 -11.05
C PHE A 37 5.95 -1.07 -9.86
N VAL A 38 6.88 -1.65 -9.13
CA VAL A 38 7.45 -0.98 -7.96
C VAL A 38 8.43 0.07 -8.43
N ASN A 39 8.09 1.31 -8.20
CA ASN A 39 8.81 2.46 -8.70
C ASN A 39 9.88 2.95 -7.74
N GLU A 40 9.64 2.80 -6.45
CA GLU A 40 10.56 3.22 -5.41
C GLU A 40 10.51 2.26 -4.27
N GLY A 41 11.65 2.04 -3.62
CA GLY A 41 11.70 1.23 -2.42
C GLY A 41 11.23 -0.18 -2.63
N LYS A 42 10.28 -0.61 -1.81
CA LYS A 42 9.75 -1.96 -1.93
C LYS A 42 8.32 -1.98 -1.41
N ILE A 43 7.62 -3.05 -1.79
CA ILE A 43 6.26 -3.27 -1.30
C ILE A 43 6.31 -4.53 -0.44
N VAL A 44 5.73 -4.46 0.76
CA VAL A 44 5.79 -5.55 1.72
C VAL A 44 4.38 -5.99 2.06
N LYS A 45 4.17 -7.30 2.09
CA LYS A 45 2.87 -7.84 2.46
C LYS A 45 2.55 -7.46 3.90
N GLY A 46 1.32 -7.03 4.12
CA GLY A 46 0.88 -6.67 5.47
C GLY A 46 1.17 -5.24 5.86
N CYS A 47 1.85 -4.49 5.00
CA CYS A 47 2.11 -3.09 5.32
C CYS A 47 0.85 -2.26 5.02
N HIS A 48 0.86 -1.04 5.53
CA HIS A 48 -0.21 -0.12 5.21
C HIS A 48 0.03 0.46 3.84
N ILE A 49 -1.03 0.66 3.09
CA ILE A 49 -0.91 1.27 1.77
C ILE A 49 -1.98 2.33 1.59
N LYS A 50 -1.68 3.26 0.71
CA LYS A 50 -2.64 4.27 0.28
C LYS A 50 -2.66 4.26 -1.23
N VAL A 51 -3.85 4.29 -1.80
CA VAL A 51 -4.03 4.34 -3.24
C VAL A 51 -4.48 5.74 -3.62
N ASN A 52 -3.72 6.38 -4.48
CA ASN A 52 -4.04 7.72 -4.94
C ASN A 52 -4.34 7.72 -6.42
N ARG A 53 -5.30 8.51 -6.82
CA ARG A 53 -5.70 8.64 -8.21
C ARG A 53 -5.81 10.12 -8.53
N ASP A 54 -4.97 10.58 -9.47
CA ASP A 54 -4.98 12.00 -9.86
C ASP A 54 -4.76 12.90 -8.66
N GLY A 55 -3.88 12.48 -7.75
CA GLY A 55 -3.56 13.29 -6.59
C GLY A 55 -4.55 13.19 -5.45
N VAL A 56 -5.57 12.34 -5.60
CA VAL A 56 -6.58 12.18 -4.57
C VAL A 56 -6.51 10.77 -4.01
N GLN A 57 -6.53 10.66 -2.70
CA GLN A 57 -6.51 9.36 -2.06
C GLN A 57 -7.88 8.72 -2.21
N VAL A 58 -7.92 7.53 -2.82
CA VAL A 58 -9.17 6.82 -3.04
C VAL A 58 -9.33 5.63 -2.11
N TYR A 59 -8.24 5.20 -1.48
CA TYR A 59 -8.32 4.07 -0.55
C TYR A 59 -7.12 4.07 0.37
N GLU A 60 -7.32 3.58 1.57
CA GLU A 60 -6.24 3.39 2.52
C GLU A 60 -6.56 2.12 3.31
N GLY A 61 -5.59 1.24 3.43
CA GLY A 61 -5.81 0.01 4.16
C GLY A 61 -4.54 -0.81 4.25
N ILE A 62 -4.71 -2.10 4.49
CA ILE A 62 -3.59 -3.00 4.66
C ILE A 62 -3.55 -3.94 3.48
N LEU A 63 -2.35 -4.17 2.97
CA LEU A 63 -2.14 -5.04 1.84
C LEU A 63 -2.45 -6.48 2.24
N SER A 64 -3.46 -7.07 1.59
CA SER A 64 -3.88 -8.41 1.95
C SER A 64 -2.97 -9.48 1.37
N SER A 65 -2.57 -9.32 0.12
CA SER A 65 -1.73 -10.29 -0.55
C SER A 65 -0.83 -9.63 -1.55
N LEU A 66 0.33 -10.21 -1.73
CA LEU A 66 1.32 -9.73 -2.66
C LEU A 66 1.80 -10.91 -3.47
N LYS A 67 1.70 -10.81 -4.79
CA LYS A 67 2.04 -11.92 -5.67
C LYS A 67 3.03 -11.48 -6.72
N GLN A 68 3.88 -12.42 -7.13
CA GLN A 68 4.79 -12.22 -8.23
C GLN A 68 4.81 -13.50 -9.05
N PHE A 69 4.49 -13.39 -10.35
CA PHE A 69 4.45 -14.55 -11.24
C PHE A 69 3.56 -15.66 -10.67
N LYS A 70 2.40 -15.26 -10.14
CA LYS A 70 1.39 -16.19 -9.60
C LYS A 70 1.84 -16.90 -8.33
N GLN A 71 2.89 -16.39 -7.70
CA GLN A 71 3.35 -16.93 -6.43
C GLN A 71 3.19 -15.89 -5.35
N ASP A 72 2.83 -16.35 -4.16
CA ASP A 72 2.75 -15.45 -3.03
C ASP A 72 4.15 -15.10 -2.57
N VAL A 73 4.40 -13.83 -2.33
CA VAL A 73 5.70 -13.37 -1.86
C VAL A 73 5.49 -12.43 -0.69
N LEU A 74 6.55 -12.21 0.07
CA LEU A 74 6.46 -11.35 1.23
C LEU A 74 6.84 -9.92 0.91
N GLU A 75 7.66 -9.71 -0.09
CA GLU A 75 8.05 -8.37 -0.49
C GLU A 75 8.53 -8.37 -1.93
N ILE A 76 8.41 -7.21 -2.55
CA ILE A 76 8.85 -6.99 -3.92
C ILE A 76 9.71 -5.74 -3.92
N GLU A 77 10.89 -5.84 -4.50
CA GLU A 77 11.82 -4.72 -4.52
C GLU A 77 11.58 -3.81 -5.70
N GLN A 78 12.28 -2.68 -5.67
CA GLN A 78 12.22 -1.68 -6.72
C GLN A 78 12.56 -2.29 -8.07
N ASP A 79 11.92 -1.76 -9.11
CA ASP A 79 12.11 -2.17 -10.50
C ASP A 79 11.61 -3.59 -10.78
N SER A 80 10.68 -4.05 -9.98
CA SER A 80 10.04 -5.34 -10.19
C SER A 80 8.55 -5.16 -10.30
N GLU A 81 7.91 -6.13 -10.96
CA GLU A 81 6.46 -6.11 -11.08
C GLU A 81 5.85 -7.04 -10.06
N CYS A 82 4.65 -6.69 -9.62
CA CYS A 82 3.94 -7.51 -8.66
C CYS A 82 2.45 -7.34 -8.83
N GLY A 83 1.70 -8.29 -8.26
CA GLY A 83 0.26 -8.18 -8.19
C GLY A 83 -0.14 -7.83 -6.77
N ILE A 84 -0.87 -6.76 -6.63
CA ILE A 84 -1.31 -6.28 -5.33
C ILE A 84 -2.79 -6.56 -5.19
N TYR A 85 -3.15 -7.26 -4.13
CA TYR A 85 -4.53 -7.65 -3.89
C TYR A 85 -4.97 -7.15 -2.53
N ILE A 86 -6.12 -6.48 -2.50
CA ILE A 86 -6.72 -6.04 -1.25
C ILE A 86 -8.15 -6.53 -1.27
N GLU A 87 -8.48 -7.32 -0.27
CA GLU A 87 -9.78 -7.98 -0.24
C GLU A 87 -10.93 -6.98 -0.23
N GLU A 88 -10.73 -5.83 0.37
CA GLU A 88 -11.78 -4.85 0.52
C GLU A 88 -11.80 -3.80 -0.58
N PHE A 89 -10.88 -3.88 -1.52
CA PHE A 89 -10.78 -2.87 -2.57
C PHE A 89 -10.55 -3.54 -3.91
N ASP A 90 -11.47 -3.35 -4.84
CA ASP A 90 -11.34 -3.93 -6.17
C ASP A 90 -11.54 -2.93 -7.29
N GLU A 91 -11.48 -1.65 -6.96
CA GLU A 91 -11.71 -0.60 -7.96
C GLU A 91 -10.41 -0.04 -8.51
N TRP A 92 -9.47 -0.92 -8.77
CA TRP A 92 -8.18 -0.53 -9.32
C TRP A 92 -8.33 0.09 -10.71
N LYS A 93 -7.50 1.06 -11.01
CA LYS A 93 -7.42 1.62 -12.36
C LYS A 93 -5.96 1.80 -12.71
N GLU A 94 -5.69 1.81 -14.01
CA GLU A 94 -4.33 2.06 -14.47
C GLU A 94 -3.86 3.42 -14.01
N ASP A 95 -2.57 3.51 -13.76
CA ASP A 95 -1.91 4.72 -13.30
C ASP A 95 -2.25 5.12 -11.86
N ASP A 96 -2.98 4.27 -11.13
CA ASP A 96 -3.14 4.50 -9.70
C ASP A 96 -1.78 4.36 -9.04
N VAL A 97 -1.52 5.20 -8.05
CA VAL A 97 -0.27 5.17 -7.31
C VAL A 97 -0.52 4.52 -5.97
N ILE A 98 0.23 3.47 -5.69
CA ILE A 98 0.11 2.76 -4.44
C ILE A 98 1.33 3.11 -3.60
N SER A 99 1.08 3.72 -2.45
CA SER A 99 2.16 4.10 -1.52
C SER A 99 2.15 3.15 -0.35
N ALA A 100 3.29 2.52 -0.10
CA ALA A 100 3.44 1.62 1.03
C ALA A 100 4.14 2.35 2.16
N PHE A 101 3.68 2.15 3.36
CA PHE A 101 4.30 2.80 4.51
C PHE A 101 4.10 1.92 5.73
N GLU A 102 4.85 2.19 6.76
CA GLU A 102 4.70 1.49 8.03
C GLU A 102 4.51 2.51 9.13
N LEU A 103 3.85 2.07 10.19
CA LEU A 103 3.63 2.93 11.35
C LEU A 103 4.65 2.54 12.41
N ILE A 104 5.39 3.53 12.86
CA ILE A 104 6.43 3.33 13.84
C ILE A 104 6.01 4.03 15.11
N GLU A 105 6.00 3.28 16.19
CA GLU A 105 5.63 3.88 17.46
C GLU A 105 6.74 4.78 17.95
N LYS A 106 6.40 6.03 18.23
CA LYS A 106 7.38 6.97 18.74
C LYS A 106 7.33 6.94 20.25
N LYS A 107 8.47 6.66 20.82
CA LYS A 107 8.54 6.69 22.25
C LYS A 107 8.90 8.08 22.71
N LYS A 108 8.16 8.52 23.71
CA LYS A 108 8.42 9.81 24.22
C LYS A 108 9.34 9.68 25.39
N LYS A 109 10.29 10.51 25.46
CA LYS A 109 11.19 10.45 26.58
C LYS A 109 10.92 11.51 27.59
#